data_8cdcfe14b8624396ef7066843fa68a3f
#
_entry.id   8cdcfe14b8624396ef7066843fa68a3f
#
_cell.length_a   1.000
_cell.length_b   1.000
_cell.length_c   1.000
_cell.angle_alpha   90.00
_cell.angle_beta   90.00
_cell.angle_gamma   90.00
#
_symmetry.space_group_name_H-M   'P 1'
#
loop_
_entity.id
_entity.type
_entity.pdbx_description
1 polymer ?
#
loop_
_entity_poly.entity_id
_entity_poly.type
_entity_poly.pdbx_seq_one_letter_code
_entity_poly.pdbx_strand_id
1 'polypeptide(L)'
;RIVREKVGNPSIWTALRLPDGSRTISLDETINVLLRKCVPEDNRSELSAECRALKQKVDGYINMNLEARISLMEISNALSKFKNKKAPGLDNFKIEIGRELWRKRPEAIKSLMNNCFDQRKFPQCWKEAKLKIILKDQIRDRSLLSSYRPIALLPVVGKLYEKIIVNRIQATYKDAGLESPNQFGFKKGKGTHDAFLSLRRAIQFSDKKYIIAIFIDIEGAFDNLWWPAILARLVSAGCSTHILKVAKSYFKCRKVLVQNKMKTYSRHMEKGCPQGSI
;
A
#
# COMPACT_ATOMS: atom_id res chain seq x y z
N ARG A 1 16.54 -5.95 -7.81
CA ARG A 1 16.72 -7.43 -7.90
C ARG A 1 15.44 -8.02 -8.46
N ILE A 2 15.53 -8.63 -9.63
CA ILE A 2 14.44 -9.26 -10.37
C ILE A 2 13.97 -10.47 -9.57
N VAL A 3 12.70 -10.50 -9.15
CA VAL A 3 12.05 -11.74 -8.74
C VAL A 3 11.83 -12.54 -10.04
N ARG A 4 12.85 -13.30 -10.45
CA ARG A 4 12.67 -14.35 -11.45
C ARG A 4 11.66 -15.34 -10.86
N GLU A 5 10.61 -15.64 -11.58
CA GLU A 5 9.77 -16.80 -11.31
C GLU A 5 10.65 -18.07 -11.38
N LYS A 6 11.33 -18.38 -10.32
CA LYS A 6 11.64 -19.77 -10.04
C LYS A 6 10.30 -20.37 -9.65
N VAL A 7 9.74 -21.17 -10.54
CA VAL A 7 8.67 -22.11 -10.22
C VAL A 7 9.18 -22.88 -9.00
N GLY A 8 8.86 -22.34 -7.81
CA GLY A 8 9.45 -22.80 -6.56
C GLY A 8 8.82 -24.10 -6.15
N ASN A 9 9.68 -25.04 -5.88
CA ASN A 9 9.44 -26.27 -5.18
C ASN A 9 8.41 -26.07 -4.03
N PRO A 10 7.38 -26.91 -3.91
CA PRO A 10 6.40 -26.86 -2.81
C PRO A 10 7.00 -27.11 -1.42
N SER A 11 8.29 -27.40 -1.34
CA SER A 11 9.02 -27.66 -0.10
C SER A 11 9.46 -26.44 0.71
N ILE A 12 9.02 -25.22 0.33
CA ILE A 12 9.41 -23.97 1.03
C ILE A 12 8.59 -23.73 2.30
N TRP A 13 7.43 -24.35 2.42
CA TRP A 13 6.51 -24.18 3.54
C TRP A 13 6.79 -25.24 4.61
N THR A 14 7.86 -25.05 5.38
CA THR A 14 8.13 -25.87 6.57
C THR A 14 7.06 -25.60 7.63
N ALA A 15 6.84 -26.57 8.53
CA ALA A 15 5.98 -26.41 9.68
C ALA A 15 6.36 -25.14 10.47
N LEU A 16 5.43 -24.19 10.58
CA LEU A 16 5.65 -22.96 11.31
C LEU A 16 5.43 -23.16 12.80
N ARG A 17 6.28 -22.55 13.62
CA ARG A 17 6.10 -22.49 15.06
C ARG A 17 5.03 -21.46 15.41
N LEU A 18 4.01 -21.91 16.13
CA LEU A 18 2.93 -21.09 16.64
C LEU A 18 3.31 -20.42 17.98
N PRO A 19 2.59 -19.40 18.44
CA PRO A 19 2.87 -18.72 19.70
C PRO A 19 2.79 -19.62 20.94
N ASP A 20 1.99 -20.68 20.88
CA ASP A 20 1.85 -21.71 21.94
C ASP A 20 2.98 -22.75 21.95
N GLY A 21 3.96 -22.62 21.03
CA GLY A 21 5.09 -23.55 20.88
C GLY A 21 4.81 -24.75 19.97
N SER A 22 3.55 -25.00 19.59
CA SER A 22 3.18 -26.04 18.63
C SER A 22 3.65 -25.70 17.21
N ARG A 23 3.49 -26.63 16.27
CA ARG A 23 3.82 -26.41 14.86
C ARG A 23 2.63 -26.70 13.98
N THR A 24 2.54 -25.97 12.87
CA THR A 24 1.54 -26.27 11.85
C THR A 24 1.79 -27.66 11.26
N ILE A 25 0.73 -28.45 11.12
CA ILE A 25 0.78 -29.85 10.67
C ILE A 25 0.39 -30.02 9.21
N SER A 26 -0.23 -29.00 8.60
CA SER A 26 -0.66 -29.05 7.20
C SER A 26 -0.27 -27.78 6.44
N LEU A 27 -0.20 -27.91 5.11
CA LEU A 27 0.03 -26.76 4.25
C LEU A 27 -1.12 -25.74 4.33
N ASP A 28 -2.36 -26.24 4.43
CA ASP A 28 -3.56 -25.42 4.57
C ASP A 28 -3.50 -24.57 5.85
N GLU A 29 -3.12 -25.17 6.95
CA GLU A 29 -2.93 -24.48 8.23
C GLU A 29 -1.82 -23.45 8.14
N THR A 30 -0.67 -23.83 7.57
CA THR A 30 0.47 -22.93 7.37
C THR A 30 0.10 -21.69 6.56
N ILE A 31 -0.63 -21.86 5.45
CA ILE A 31 -1.09 -20.75 4.61
C ILE A 31 -2.08 -19.85 5.38
N ASN A 32 -3.01 -20.44 6.11
CA ASN A 32 -3.99 -19.68 6.90
C ASN A 32 -3.33 -18.87 8.02
N VAL A 33 -2.37 -19.45 8.72
CA VAL A 33 -1.60 -18.74 9.75
C VAL A 33 -0.81 -17.57 9.16
N LEU A 34 -0.14 -17.76 8.02
CA LEU A 34 0.56 -16.71 7.32
C LEU A 34 -0.39 -15.62 6.82
N LEU A 35 -1.56 -15.98 6.29
CA LEU A 35 -2.56 -15.03 5.85
C LEU A 35 -3.09 -14.18 7.01
N ARG A 36 -3.39 -14.79 8.16
CA ARG A 36 -3.84 -14.06 9.36
C ARG A 36 -2.80 -13.06 9.82
N LYS A 37 -1.51 -13.43 9.80
CA LYS A 37 -0.44 -12.51 10.13
C LYS A 37 -0.29 -11.36 9.13
N CYS A 38 -0.33 -11.66 7.83
CA CYS A 38 -0.12 -10.67 6.77
C CYS A 38 -1.33 -9.75 6.55
N VAL A 39 -2.51 -10.18 6.97
CA VAL A 39 -3.78 -9.47 6.84
C VAL A 39 -4.53 -9.58 8.17
N PRO A 40 -4.13 -8.80 9.17
CA PRO A 40 -4.77 -8.83 10.48
C PRO A 40 -6.20 -8.31 10.40
N GLU A 41 -7.08 -8.85 11.24
CA GLU A 41 -8.45 -8.37 11.44
C GLU A 41 -8.46 -7.03 12.16
N ASP A 42 -9.46 -6.21 11.88
CA ASP A 42 -9.71 -5.00 12.66
C ASP A 42 -10.61 -5.35 13.86
N ASN A 43 -9.98 -5.84 14.93
CA ASN A 43 -10.67 -6.26 16.16
C ASN A 43 -11.23 -5.09 16.96
N ARG A 44 -11.40 -3.92 16.36
CA ARG A 44 -11.94 -2.73 17.02
C ARG A 44 -13.47 -2.76 17.05
N SER A 45 -14.02 -3.79 17.66
CA SER A 45 -15.46 -3.87 17.96
C SER A 45 -15.91 -2.75 18.90
N GLU A 46 -15.03 -2.27 19.77
CA GLU A 46 -15.23 -1.12 20.65
C GLU A 46 -14.39 0.07 20.20
N LEU A 47 -14.94 0.84 19.26
CA LEU A 47 -14.33 2.09 18.84
C LEU A 47 -14.33 3.08 19.99
N SER A 48 -13.16 3.63 20.37
CA SER A 48 -13.07 4.76 21.29
C SER A 48 -13.90 5.94 20.78
N ALA A 49 -14.27 6.86 21.68
CA ALA A 49 -14.99 8.07 21.30
C ALA A 49 -14.26 8.85 20.19
N GLU A 50 -12.92 8.91 20.26
CA GLU A 50 -12.07 9.53 19.25
C GLU A 50 -12.19 8.87 17.89
N CYS A 51 -12.18 7.52 17.85
CA CYS A 51 -12.36 6.78 16.62
C CYS A 51 -13.73 7.01 15.97
N ARG A 52 -14.79 7.13 16.80
CA ARG A 52 -16.14 7.47 16.31
C ARG A 52 -16.17 8.89 15.76
N ALA A 53 -15.57 9.85 16.46
CA ALA A 53 -15.48 11.24 16.01
C ALA A 53 -14.74 11.37 14.68
N LEU A 54 -13.64 10.62 14.47
CA LEU A 54 -12.91 10.60 13.20
C LEU A 54 -13.79 10.06 12.05
N LYS A 55 -14.56 9.00 12.27
CA LYS A 55 -15.50 8.47 11.26
C LYS A 55 -16.58 9.50 10.93
N GLN A 56 -17.21 10.10 11.93
CA GLN A 56 -18.21 11.15 11.73
C GLN A 56 -17.66 12.34 10.95
N LYS A 57 -16.45 12.81 11.30
CA LYS A 57 -15.76 13.87 10.55
C LYS A 57 -15.60 13.53 9.07
N VAL A 58 -15.22 12.29 8.77
CA VAL A 58 -15.06 11.82 7.38
C VAL A 58 -16.40 11.70 6.66
N ASP A 59 -17.45 11.27 7.33
CA ASP A 59 -18.75 11.03 6.71
C ASP A 59 -19.52 12.33 6.48
N GLY A 60 -19.40 13.30 7.37
CA GLY A 60 -20.00 14.62 7.25
C GLY A 60 -19.19 15.63 6.39
N TYR A 61 -18.01 15.22 5.90
CA TYR A 61 -17.16 16.15 5.16
C TYR A 61 -17.64 16.43 3.75
N ILE A 62 -17.78 17.72 3.44
CA ILE A 62 -18.12 18.24 2.12
C ILE A 62 -17.10 19.31 1.74
N ASN A 63 -16.43 19.11 0.62
CA ASN A 63 -15.60 20.09 -0.04
C ASN A 63 -15.91 20.01 -1.53
N MET A 64 -16.58 21.05 -2.03
CA MET A 64 -17.11 21.14 -3.39
C MET A 64 -16.08 21.59 -4.43
N ASN A 65 -14.79 21.67 -4.06
CA ASN A 65 -13.75 21.97 -5.02
C ASN A 65 -13.84 21.01 -6.21
N LEU A 66 -13.94 21.58 -7.40
CA LEU A 66 -14.04 20.83 -8.64
C LEU A 66 -12.68 20.19 -8.98
N GLU A 67 -12.70 18.91 -9.21
CA GLU A 67 -11.55 18.18 -9.71
C GLU A 67 -11.59 18.13 -11.24
N ALA A 68 -10.51 18.58 -11.86
CA ALA A 68 -10.35 18.42 -13.30
C ALA A 68 -10.30 16.94 -13.70
N ARG A 69 -10.85 16.60 -14.85
CA ARG A 69 -10.71 15.25 -15.42
C ARG A 69 -9.25 14.90 -15.64
N ILE A 70 -8.95 13.62 -15.58
CA ILE A 70 -7.60 13.10 -15.76
C ILE A 70 -7.13 13.40 -17.19
N SER A 71 -5.97 14.04 -17.28
CA SER A 71 -5.34 14.44 -18.55
C SER A 71 -4.42 13.34 -19.10
N LEU A 72 -4.12 13.40 -20.39
CA LEU A 72 -3.12 12.53 -21.02
C LEU A 72 -1.74 12.71 -20.39
N MET A 73 -1.41 13.94 -19.96
CA MET A 73 -0.12 14.22 -19.32
C MET A 73 0.01 13.54 -17.96
N GLU A 74 -1.04 13.52 -17.12
CA GLU A 74 -1.03 12.81 -15.84
C GLU A 74 -0.81 11.31 -16.04
N ILE A 75 -1.48 10.71 -17.03
CA ILE A 75 -1.33 9.29 -17.36
C ILE A 75 0.08 9.00 -17.85
N SER A 76 0.62 9.81 -18.78
CA SER A 76 1.98 9.66 -19.30
C SER A 76 3.02 9.76 -18.18
N ASN A 77 2.90 10.77 -17.31
CA ASN A 77 3.77 10.98 -16.15
C ASN A 77 3.70 9.83 -15.15
N ALA A 78 2.51 9.27 -14.93
CA ALA A 78 2.35 8.10 -14.07
C ALA A 78 3.01 6.85 -14.71
N LEU A 79 2.76 6.58 -15.98
CA LEU A 79 3.33 5.45 -16.72
C LEU A 79 4.86 5.48 -16.77
N SER A 80 5.47 6.67 -16.89
CA SER A 80 6.93 6.82 -16.92
C SER A 80 7.62 6.32 -15.65
N LYS A 81 6.92 6.29 -14.51
CA LYS A 81 7.46 5.84 -13.21
C LYS A 81 7.45 4.32 -13.03
N PHE A 82 6.73 3.60 -13.87
CA PHE A 82 6.71 2.14 -13.78
C PHE A 82 7.96 1.53 -14.40
N LYS A 83 8.50 0.52 -13.73
CA LYS A 83 9.65 -0.25 -14.24
C LYS A 83 9.17 -1.46 -15.01
N ASN A 84 9.83 -1.78 -16.12
CA ASN A 84 9.61 -3.00 -16.88
C ASN A 84 9.99 -4.27 -16.09
N LYS A 85 9.59 -5.42 -16.57
CA LYS A 85 9.93 -6.74 -16.02
C LYS A 85 9.47 -6.92 -14.57
N LYS A 86 8.35 -6.29 -14.17
CA LYS A 86 7.70 -6.52 -12.88
C LYS A 86 6.62 -7.59 -13.01
N ALA A 87 6.47 -8.38 -11.94
CA ALA A 87 5.43 -9.40 -11.88
C ALA A 87 4.04 -8.76 -11.98
N PRO A 88 3.14 -9.32 -12.81
CA PRO A 88 1.76 -8.83 -12.95
C PRO A 88 0.89 -9.24 -11.76
N GLY A 89 -0.31 -8.66 -11.68
CA GLY A 89 -1.37 -9.08 -10.78
C GLY A 89 -2.04 -10.39 -11.20
N LEU A 90 -3.25 -10.63 -10.70
CA LEU A 90 -4.07 -11.80 -11.04
C LEU A 90 -4.48 -11.85 -12.52
N ASP A 91 -4.58 -10.68 -13.13
CA ASP A 91 -4.94 -10.49 -14.54
C ASP A 91 -3.81 -10.86 -15.53
N ASN A 92 -2.63 -11.17 -15.03
CA ASN A 92 -1.42 -11.40 -15.82
C ASN A 92 -1.05 -10.25 -16.78
N PHE A 93 -1.65 -9.07 -16.59
CA PHE A 93 -1.40 -7.91 -17.44
C PHE A 93 -0.08 -7.23 -17.03
N LYS A 94 0.90 -7.24 -17.95
CA LYS A 94 2.23 -6.65 -17.73
C LYS A 94 2.25 -5.18 -18.15
N ILE A 95 3.14 -4.40 -17.52
CA ILE A 95 3.29 -2.97 -17.82
C ILE A 95 3.72 -2.72 -19.27
N GLU A 96 4.48 -3.63 -19.88
CA GLU A 96 4.91 -3.55 -21.27
C GLU A 96 3.71 -3.53 -22.24
N ILE A 97 2.71 -4.36 -21.96
CA ILE A 97 1.45 -4.39 -22.73
C ILE A 97 0.70 -3.06 -22.50
N GLY A 98 0.67 -2.58 -21.25
CA GLY A 98 0.04 -1.29 -20.92
C GLY A 98 0.66 -0.10 -21.65
N ARG A 99 1.98 -0.07 -21.81
CA ARG A 99 2.68 0.96 -22.59
C ARG A 99 2.39 0.89 -24.06
N GLU A 100 2.35 -0.32 -24.61
CA GLU A 100 2.02 -0.50 -26.02
C GLU A 100 0.56 -0.09 -26.31
N LEU A 101 -0.36 -0.45 -25.41
CA LEU A 101 -1.74 0.01 -25.48
C LEU A 101 -1.84 1.53 -25.38
N TRP A 102 -1.07 2.15 -24.47
CA TRP A 102 -0.99 3.61 -24.35
C TRP A 102 -0.52 4.26 -25.64
N ARG A 103 0.53 3.72 -26.26
CA ARG A 103 1.08 4.24 -27.51
C ARG A 103 0.06 4.18 -28.65
N LYS A 104 -0.73 3.10 -28.73
CA LYS A 104 -1.70 2.89 -29.81
C LYS A 104 -3.06 3.53 -29.57
N ARG A 105 -3.52 3.60 -28.33
CA ARG A 105 -4.88 4.00 -27.96
C ARG A 105 -4.91 4.84 -26.67
N PRO A 106 -4.23 6.00 -26.63
CA PRO A 106 -4.14 6.82 -25.43
C PRO A 106 -5.52 7.32 -24.94
N GLU A 107 -6.41 7.69 -25.87
CA GLU A 107 -7.76 8.18 -25.53
C GLU A 107 -8.63 7.08 -24.90
N ALA A 108 -8.46 5.82 -25.27
CA ALA A 108 -9.19 4.72 -24.64
C ALA A 108 -8.79 4.54 -23.16
N ILE A 109 -7.49 4.62 -22.85
CA ILE A 109 -7.01 4.58 -21.47
C ILE A 109 -7.49 5.80 -20.69
N LYS A 110 -7.41 7.00 -21.28
CA LYS A 110 -7.90 8.23 -20.67
C LYS A 110 -9.41 8.14 -20.39
N SER A 111 -10.20 7.64 -21.32
CA SER A 111 -11.64 7.44 -21.15
C SER A 111 -11.92 6.46 -20.00
N LEU A 112 -11.22 5.32 -19.93
CA LEU A 112 -11.34 4.35 -18.84
C LEU A 112 -11.04 5.00 -17.47
N MET A 113 -9.92 5.74 -17.37
CA MET A 113 -9.54 6.41 -16.12
C MET A 113 -10.57 7.46 -15.70
N ASN A 114 -11.06 8.25 -16.65
CA ASN A 114 -12.06 9.27 -16.40
C ASN A 114 -13.43 8.68 -16.03
N ASN A 115 -13.84 7.57 -16.64
CA ASN A 115 -15.07 6.88 -16.26
C ASN A 115 -15.01 6.39 -14.79
N CYS A 116 -13.88 5.85 -14.36
CA CYS A 116 -13.69 5.47 -12.96
C CYS A 116 -13.68 6.70 -12.04
N PHE A 117 -13.05 7.78 -12.50
CA PHE A 117 -12.92 9.02 -11.74
C PHE A 117 -14.27 9.72 -11.60
N ASP A 118 -15.02 9.91 -12.66
CA ASP A 118 -16.35 10.55 -12.66
C ASP A 118 -17.34 9.80 -11.76
N GLN A 119 -17.26 8.45 -11.75
CA GLN A 119 -18.04 7.60 -10.85
C GLN A 119 -17.51 7.59 -9.40
N ARG A 120 -16.37 8.22 -9.13
CA ARG A 120 -15.70 8.21 -7.82
C ARG A 120 -15.45 6.79 -7.30
N LYS A 121 -15.13 5.87 -8.21
CA LYS A 121 -14.95 4.45 -7.92
C LYS A 121 -13.52 3.99 -8.22
N PHE A 122 -13.04 3.11 -7.35
CA PHE A 122 -11.88 2.27 -7.62
C PHE A 122 -12.42 0.87 -7.96
N PRO A 123 -12.27 0.38 -9.19
CA PRO A 123 -12.85 -0.89 -9.65
C PRO A 123 -12.48 -2.09 -8.78
N GLN A 124 -13.45 -2.99 -8.55
CA GLN A 124 -13.24 -4.16 -7.68
C GLN A 124 -12.13 -5.09 -8.19
N CYS A 125 -12.07 -5.32 -9.50
CA CYS A 125 -11.04 -6.16 -10.13
C CYS A 125 -9.60 -5.63 -9.92
N TRP A 126 -9.43 -4.34 -9.61
CA TRP A 126 -8.11 -3.75 -9.31
C TRP A 126 -7.75 -3.81 -7.81
N LYS A 127 -8.66 -4.24 -6.95
CA LYS A 127 -8.48 -4.35 -5.49
C LYS A 127 -8.08 -5.74 -5.04
N GLU A 128 -8.11 -6.71 -5.94
CA GLU A 128 -7.72 -8.08 -5.66
C GLU A 128 -6.22 -8.27 -5.91
N ALA A 129 -5.49 -8.66 -4.89
CA ALA A 129 -4.05 -8.84 -4.95
C ALA A 129 -3.65 -10.31 -4.86
N LYS A 130 -2.78 -10.74 -5.78
CA LYS A 130 -2.09 -12.02 -5.63
C LYS A 130 -0.98 -11.86 -4.59
N LEU A 131 -1.12 -12.55 -3.45
CA LEU A 131 -0.14 -12.49 -2.38
C LEU A 131 0.96 -13.52 -2.60
N LYS A 132 2.20 -13.06 -2.69
CA LYS A 132 3.40 -13.88 -2.65
C LYS A 132 4.07 -13.73 -1.30
N ILE A 133 4.22 -14.81 -0.56
CA ILE A 133 4.89 -14.80 0.73
C ILE A 133 6.32 -15.25 0.51
N ILE A 134 7.29 -14.43 0.90
CA ILE A 134 8.71 -14.69 0.70
C ILE A 134 9.47 -14.55 2.01
N LEU A 135 10.59 -15.27 2.13
CA LEU A 135 11.52 -15.07 3.23
C LEU A 135 12.15 -13.69 3.17
N LYS A 136 12.29 -13.03 4.29
CA LYS A 136 12.98 -11.73 4.42
C LYS A 136 14.46 -11.88 4.10
N ASP A 137 15.07 -12.99 4.55
CA ASP A 137 16.47 -13.34 4.35
C ASP A 137 16.60 -14.87 4.31
N GLN A 138 17.58 -15.38 3.57
CA GLN A 138 17.84 -16.83 3.46
C GLN A 138 18.42 -17.45 4.73
N ILE A 139 19.05 -16.65 5.59
CA ILE A 139 19.70 -17.05 6.84
C ILE A 139 18.67 -17.19 7.98
N ARG A 140 17.49 -16.57 7.85
CA ARG A 140 16.47 -16.60 8.91
C ARG A 140 15.85 -17.98 9.09
N ASP A 141 15.53 -18.29 10.34
CA ASP A 141 14.80 -19.52 10.68
C ASP A 141 13.44 -19.55 9.96
N ARG A 142 13.27 -20.54 9.10
CA ARG A 142 12.07 -20.73 8.29
C ARG A 142 10.86 -21.19 9.11
N SER A 143 11.06 -21.66 10.32
CA SER A 143 9.98 -22.04 11.22
C SER A 143 9.27 -20.84 11.85
N LEU A 144 9.88 -19.64 11.82
CA LEU A 144 9.34 -18.45 12.45
C LEU A 144 8.47 -17.65 11.49
N LEU A 145 7.26 -17.30 11.93
CA LEU A 145 6.36 -16.41 11.23
C LEU A 145 6.99 -15.04 10.89
N SER A 146 7.85 -14.53 11.79
CA SER A 146 8.56 -13.25 11.62
C SER A 146 9.55 -13.24 10.47
N SER A 147 9.98 -14.42 10.00
CA SER A 147 10.91 -14.58 8.89
C SER A 147 10.30 -14.30 7.53
N TYR A 148 8.97 -14.23 7.45
CA TYR A 148 8.25 -14.04 6.20
C TYR A 148 7.75 -12.60 6.03
N ARG A 149 7.66 -12.17 4.77
CA ARG A 149 6.99 -10.91 4.38
C ARG A 149 6.07 -11.16 3.20
N PRO A 150 4.88 -10.54 3.18
CA PRO A 150 3.99 -10.59 2.03
C PRO A 150 4.45 -9.62 0.96
N ILE A 151 4.26 -9.99 -0.31
CA ILE A 151 4.30 -9.07 -1.46
C ILE A 151 2.98 -9.20 -2.17
N ALA A 152 2.25 -8.10 -2.28
CA ALA A 152 0.98 -8.03 -2.96
C ALA A 152 1.19 -7.64 -4.43
N LEU A 153 0.84 -8.52 -5.34
CA LEU A 153 0.88 -8.26 -6.78
C LEU A 153 -0.51 -7.79 -7.21
N LEU A 154 -0.63 -6.51 -7.45
CA LEU A 154 -1.86 -5.84 -7.88
C LEU A 154 -1.88 -5.63 -9.39
N PRO A 155 -3.07 -5.56 -10.03
CA PRO A 155 -3.24 -5.20 -11.42
C PRO A 155 -2.55 -3.89 -11.78
N VAL A 156 -1.83 -3.89 -12.92
CA VAL A 156 -1.03 -2.73 -13.35
C VAL A 156 -1.92 -1.52 -13.64
N VAL A 157 -3.10 -1.73 -14.23
CA VAL A 157 -4.05 -0.65 -14.53
C VAL A 157 -4.56 0.01 -13.25
N GLY A 158 -4.82 -0.81 -12.22
CA GLY A 158 -5.17 -0.33 -10.89
C GLY A 158 -4.06 0.52 -10.26
N LYS A 159 -2.81 0.07 -10.35
CA LYS A 159 -1.65 0.86 -9.90
C LYS A 159 -1.49 2.17 -10.66
N LEU A 160 -1.77 2.18 -11.97
CA LEU A 160 -1.73 3.41 -12.76
C LEU A 160 -2.75 4.43 -12.24
N TYR A 161 -3.99 3.99 -12.04
CA TYR A 161 -5.04 4.84 -11.47
C TYR A 161 -4.69 5.32 -10.06
N GLU A 162 -4.22 4.41 -9.21
CA GLU A 162 -3.73 4.72 -7.86
C GLU A 162 -2.65 5.80 -7.90
N LYS A 163 -1.66 5.67 -8.81
CA LYS A 163 -0.56 6.65 -8.94
C LYS A 163 -1.05 8.05 -9.29
N ILE A 164 -2.05 8.14 -10.17
CA ILE A 164 -2.65 9.43 -10.54
C ILE A 164 -3.34 10.06 -9.31
N ILE A 165 -4.15 9.29 -8.59
CA ILE A 165 -4.85 9.77 -7.38
C ILE A 165 -3.85 10.17 -6.29
N VAL A 166 -2.81 9.37 -6.04
CA VAL A 166 -1.74 9.70 -5.07
C VAL A 166 -1.01 10.99 -5.45
N ASN A 167 -0.71 11.21 -6.73
CA ASN A 167 -0.07 12.45 -7.17
C ASN A 167 -0.95 13.68 -6.86
N ARG A 168 -2.27 13.59 -7.06
CA ARG A 168 -3.21 14.67 -6.73
C ARG A 168 -3.29 14.91 -5.21
N ILE A 169 -3.36 13.84 -4.42
CA ILE A 169 -3.31 13.93 -2.96
C ILE A 169 -2.01 14.62 -2.51
N GLN A 170 -0.86 14.23 -3.08
CA GLN A 170 0.42 14.84 -2.76
C GLN A 170 0.47 16.34 -3.11
N ALA A 171 -0.13 16.75 -4.23
CA ALA A 171 -0.26 18.16 -4.58
C ALA A 171 -1.08 18.92 -3.52
N THR A 172 -2.26 18.41 -3.16
CA THR A 172 -3.09 19.00 -2.10
C THR A 172 -2.35 19.13 -0.76
N TYR A 173 -1.60 18.11 -0.34
CA TYR A 173 -0.79 18.16 0.88
C TYR A 173 0.30 19.23 0.83
N LYS A 174 0.95 19.37 -0.32
CA LYS A 174 1.97 20.39 -0.54
C LYS A 174 1.37 21.80 -0.50
N ASP A 175 0.25 22.00 -1.19
CA ASP A 175 -0.44 23.31 -1.27
C ASP A 175 -0.99 23.73 0.10
N ALA A 176 -1.40 22.76 0.93
CA ALA A 176 -1.82 22.96 2.31
C ALA A 176 -0.65 23.19 3.30
N GLY A 177 0.60 23.16 2.85
CA GLY A 177 1.78 23.31 3.73
C GLY A 177 1.98 22.20 4.75
N LEU A 178 1.37 21.03 4.55
CA LEU A 178 1.41 19.91 5.50
C LEU A 178 2.61 18.99 5.34
N GLU A 179 3.50 19.29 4.40
CA GLU A 179 4.75 18.56 4.24
C GLU A 179 5.75 18.91 5.35
N SER A 180 6.09 17.94 6.19
CA SER A 180 7.14 18.14 7.18
C SER A 180 8.52 18.25 6.51
N PRO A 181 9.34 19.26 6.84
CA PRO A 181 10.72 19.36 6.35
C PRO A 181 11.59 18.20 6.87
N ASN A 182 11.24 17.63 8.03
CA ASN A 182 11.95 16.53 8.69
C ASN A 182 11.47 15.13 8.26
N GLN A 183 10.54 15.04 7.29
CA GLN A 183 10.16 13.78 6.70
C GLN A 183 11.17 13.38 5.62
N PHE A 184 11.93 12.31 5.85
CA PHE A 184 12.93 11.78 4.91
C PHE A 184 12.45 10.52 4.19
N GLY A 185 11.70 9.65 4.87
CA GLY A 185 11.17 8.43 4.28
C GLY A 185 10.05 8.71 3.25
N PHE A 186 10.06 7.93 2.15
CA PHE A 186 9.06 8.00 1.07
C PHE A 186 8.93 9.38 0.39
N LYS A 187 9.90 10.26 0.54
CA LYS A 187 9.92 11.60 -0.07
C LYS A 187 10.92 11.64 -1.22
N LYS A 188 10.49 12.21 -2.37
CA LYS A 188 11.37 12.36 -3.53
C LYS A 188 12.57 13.26 -3.20
N GLY A 189 13.77 12.81 -3.54
CA GLY A 189 15.01 13.56 -3.31
C GLY A 189 15.50 13.56 -1.87
N LYS A 190 14.88 12.78 -0.97
CA LYS A 190 15.33 12.56 0.41
C LYS A 190 15.53 11.08 0.69
N GLY A 191 16.48 10.74 1.55
CA GLY A 191 16.79 9.37 1.92
C GLY A 191 17.36 9.25 3.33
N THR A 192 17.77 8.04 3.68
CA THR A 192 18.37 7.73 5.00
C THR A 192 19.66 8.51 5.25
N HIS A 193 20.44 8.80 4.21
CA HIS A 193 21.63 9.60 4.32
C HIS A 193 21.33 11.04 4.75
N ASP A 194 20.29 11.64 4.16
CA ASP A 194 19.86 13.01 4.52
C ASP A 194 19.35 13.07 5.96
N ALA A 195 18.62 12.05 6.40
CA ALA A 195 18.16 11.92 7.79
C ALA A 195 19.36 11.85 8.76
N PHE A 196 20.36 11.03 8.43
CA PHE A 196 21.59 10.93 9.22
C PHE A 196 22.37 12.25 9.28
N LEU A 197 22.54 12.93 8.14
CA LEU A 197 23.20 14.24 8.10
C LEU A 197 22.44 15.29 8.91
N SER A 198 21.11 15.28 8.87
CA SER A 198 20.28 16.19 9.68
C SER A 198 20.49 15.95 11.17
N LEU A 199 20.46 14.68 11.61
CA LEU A 199 20.73 14.31 13.00
C LEU A 199 22.15 14.73 13.42
N ARG A 200 23.18 14.43 12.59
CA ARG A 200 24.56 14.80 12.85
C ARG A 200 24.73 16.32 13.03
N ARG A 201 24.11 17.11 12.15
CA ARG A 201 24.11 18.56 12.26
C ARG A 201 23.46 19.05 13.55
N ALA A 202 22.30 18.49 13.92
CA ALA A 202 21.62 18.83 15.14
C ALA A 202 22.47 18.57 16.40
N ILE A 203 23.28 17.52 16.38
CA ILE A 203 24.23 17.19 17.45
C ILE A 203 25.42 18.15 17.42
N GLN A 204 26.04 18.34 16.26
CA GLN A 204 27.27 19.11 16.10
C GLN A 204 27.11 20.59 16.41
N PHE A 205 25.95 21.18 16.07
CA PHE A 205 25.65 22.59 16.28
C PHE A 205 24.81 22.86 17.52
N SER A 206 24.66 21.87 18.40
CA SER A 206 24.00 22.07 19.69
C SER A 206 24.92 22.77 20.69
N ASP A 207 24.40 23.75 21.37
CA ASP A 207 25.05 24.43 22.51
C ASP A 207 24.90 23.65 23.83
N LYS A 208 24.21 22.53 23.81
CA LYS A 208 23.93 21.71 25.00
C LYS A 208 25.07 20.76 25.33
N LYS A 209 25.43 20.68 26.61
CA LYS A 209 26.47 19.77 27.13
C LYS A 209 26.12 18.29 26.94
N TYR A 210 24.82 17.97 27.03
CA TYR A 210 24.30 16.60 26.91
C TYR A 210 23.16 16.57 25.90
N ILE A 211 23.15 15.56 25.02
CA ILE A 211 22.11 15.31 24.02
C ILE A 211 21.62 13.90 24.19
N ILE A 212 20.30 13.73 24.29
CA ILE A 212 19.64 12.43 24.35
C ILE A 212 18.89 12.25 23.02
N ALA A 213 19.15 11.14 22.32
CA ALA A 213 18.41 10.73 21.13
C ALA A 213 17.51 9.53 21.47
N ILE A 214 16.21 9.65 21.18
CA ILE A 214 15.23 8.58 21.36
C ILE A 214 14.81 8.09 19.99
N PHE A 215 15.04 6.79 19.71
CA PHE A 215 14.65 6.13 18.47
C PHE A 215 13.40 5.31 18.72
N ILE A 216 12.34 5.57 17.93
CA ILE A 216 11.05 4.89 18.04
C ILE A 216 10.78 4.19 16.72
N ASP A 217 10.40 2.90 16.76
CA ASP A 217 9.98 2.13 15.61
C ASP A 217 8.52 1.67 15.76
N ILE A 218 7.82 1.52 14.65
CA ILE A 218 6.43 1.06 14.62
C ILE A 218 6.38 -0.33 13.98
N GLU A 219 6.14 -1.34 14.79
CA GLU A 219 6.02 -2.70 14.30
C GLU A 219 4.76 -2.87 13.44
N GLY A 220 4.94 -3.42 12.23
CA GLY A 220 3.84 -3.70 11.32
C GLY A 220 3.05 -2.46 10.88
N ALA A 221 3.70 -1.31 10.73
CA ALA A 221 3.04 -0.05 10.38
C ALA A 221 2.11 -0.17 9.16
N PHE A 222 2.57 -0.85 8.09
CA PHE A 222 1.77 -1.05 6.88
C PHE A 222 0.60 -2.01 7.09
N ASP A 223 0.77 -3.05 7.89
CA ASP A 223 -0.24 -4.08 8.11
C ASP A 223 -1.33 -3.60 9.08
N ASN A 224 -1.00 -2.61 9.93
CA ASN A 224 -1.89 -2.07 10.95
C ASN A 224 -2.48 -0.70 10.62
N LEU A 225 -2.23 -0.18 9.43
CA LEU A 225 -2.69 1.15 9.00
C LEU A 225 -4.23 1.25 9.04
N TRP A 226 -4.76 2.11 9.91
CA TRP A 226 -6.21 2.25 10.09
C TRP A 226 -6.80 3.20 9.06
N TRP A 227 -7.64 2.69 8.17
CA TRP A 227 -8.20 3.43 7.04
C TRP A 227 -8.99 4.69 7.39
N PRO A 228 -9.85 4.70 8.43
CA PRO A 228 -10.53 5.93 8.83
C PRO A 228 -9.58 7.05 9.26
N ALA A 229 -8.44 6.73 9.88
CA ALA A 229 -7.43 7.74 10.21
C ALA A 229 -6.80 8.37 8.96
N ILE A 230 -6.52 7.55 7.92
CA ILE A 230 -6.02 8.07 6.64
C ILE A 230 -7.05 9.00 6.01
N LEU A 231 -8.32 8.56 5.94
CA LEU A 231 -9.39 9.37 5.37
C LEU A 231 -9.58 10.68 6.14
N ALA A 232 -9.49 10.65 7.48
CA ALA A 232 -9.54 11.85 8.31
C ALA A 232 -8.36 12.80 8.06
N ARG A 233 -7.18 12.26 7.75
CA ARG A 233 -6.02 13.09 7.34
C ARG A 233 -6.23 13.74 5.97
N LEU A 234 -6.84 13.03 5.01
CA LEU A 234 -7.23 13.62 3.71
C LEU A 234 -8.23 14.77 3.90
N VAL A 235 -9.20 14.61 4.80
CA VAL A 235 -10.14 15.67 5.19
C VAL A 235 -9.39 16.87 5.77
N SER A 236 -8.48 16.62 6.72
CA SER A 236 -7.68 17.71 7.35
C SER A 236 -6.74 18.41 6.37
N ALA A 237 -6.33 17.74 5.30
CA ALA A 237 -5.55 18.33 4.21
C ALA A 237 -6.38 19.14 3.21
N GLY A 238 -7.71 19.17 3.35
CA GLY A 238 -8.59 19.89 2.44
C GLY A 238 -8.81 19.19 1.10
N CYS A 239 -8.56 17.87 1.01
CA CYS A 239 -8.84 17.12 -0.21
C CYS A 239 -10.32 17.28 -0.61
N SER A 240 -10.59 17.36 -1.91
CA SER A 240 -11.96 17.44 -2.41
C SER A 240 -12.78 16.20 -2.02
N THR A 241 -14.10 16.38 -1.88
CA THR A 241 -15.03 15.26 -1.66
C THR A 241 -14.91 14.21 -2.76
N HIS A 242 -14.53 14.61 -3.97
CA HIS A 242 -14.33 13.71 -5.11
C HIS A 242 -13.17 12.75 -4.82
N ILE A 243 -11.99 13.25 -4.49
CA ILE A 243 -10.80 12.46 -4.14
C ILE A 243 -11.06 11.60 -2.90
N LEU A 244 -11.74 12.15 -1.88
CA LEU A 244 -12.10 11.41 -0.67
C LEU A 244 -12.99 10.19 -0.99
N LYS A 245 -13.97 10.34 -1.89
CA LYS A 245 -14.84 9.23 -2.31
C LYS A 245 -14.08 8.16 -3.09
N VAL A 246 -13.15 8.55 -3.96
CA VAL A 246 -12.25 7.59 -4.65
C VAL A 246 -11.39 6.84 -3.61
N ALA A 247 -10.81 7.53 -2.62
CA ALA A 247 -10.02 6.92 -1.55
C ALA A 247 -10.86 5.98 -0.68
N LYS A 248 -12.09 6.36 -0.30
CA LYS A 248 -13.04 5.46 0.39
C LYS A 248 -13.31 4.20 -0.43
N SER A 249 -13.54 4.37 -1.74
CA SER A 249 -13.76 3.25 -2.67
C SER A 249 -12.52 2.36 -2.79
N TYR A 250 -11.31 2.94 -2.77
CA TYR A 250 -10.04 2.20 -2.81
C TYR A 250 -9.89 1.23 -1.64
N PHE A 251 -10.23 1.65 -0.43
CA PHE A 251 -10.12 0.81 0.77
C PHE A 251 -11.22 -0.25 0.87
N LYS A 252 -12.42 0.05 0.44
CA LYS A 252 -13.59 -0.83 0.57
C LYS A 252 -13.44 -2.13 -0.21
N CYS A 253 -13.74 -3.28 0.43
CA CYS A 253 -13.81 -4.61 -0.19
C CYS A 253 -12.49 -5.08 -0.85
N ARG A 254 -11.34 -4.73 -0.28
CA ARG A 254 -10.05 -5.26 -0.73
C ARG A 254 -9.89 -6.73 -0.34
N LYS A 255 -9.24 -7.49 -1.22
CA LYS A 255 -9.04 -8.92 -1.03
C LYS A 255 -7.63 -9.32 -1.43
N VAL A 256 -7.03 -10.20 -0.67
CA VAL A 256 -5.78 -10.87 -1.05
C VAL A 256 -6.02 -12.35 -1.29
N LEU A 257 -5.29 -12.91 -2.25
CA LEU A 257 -5.40 -14.31 -2.63
C LEU A 257 -4.01 -14.94 -2.65
N VAL A 258 -3.91 -16.11 -2.02
CA VAL A 258 -2.74 -17.00 -2.14
C VAL A 258 -3.16 -18.18 -2.99
N GLN A 259 -2.46 -18.39 -4.10
CA GLN A 259 -2.72 -19.51 -4.99
C GLN A 259 -1.65 -20.58 -4.76
N ASN A 260 -2.09 -21.77 -4.43
CA ASN A 260 -1.32 -23.00 -4.52
C ASN A 260 -1.79 -23.80 -5.75
N LYS A 261 -1.03 -24.80 -6.19
CA LYS A 261 -1.35 -25.61 -7.40
C LYS A 261 -2.77 -26.20 -7.38
N MET A 262 -3.30 -26.50 -6.19
CA MET A 262 -4.59 -27.20 -6.05
C MET A 262 -5.71 -26.33 -5.45
N LYS A 263 -5.39 -25.20 -4.79
CA LYS A 263 -6.37 -24.43 -4.01
C LYS A 263 -6.03 -22.94 -3.98
N THR A 264 -7.06 -22.12 -3.94
CA THR A 264 -6.95 -20.67 -3.74
C THR A 264 -7.48 -20.31 -2.36
N TYR A 265 -6.65 -19.66 -1.56
CA TYR A 265 -7.01 -19.09 -0.26
C TYR A 265 -7.23 -17.62 -0.41
N SER A 266 -8.21 -17.08 0.28
CA SER A 266 -8.50 -15.66 0.21
C SER A 266 -8.83 -15.06 1.56
N ARG A 267 -8.49 -13.77 1.74
CA ARG A 267 -8.84 -13.03 2.95
C ARG A 267 -9.19 -11.59 2.58
N HIS A 268 -10.25 -11.08 3.19
CA HIS A 268 -10.60 -9.67 3.09
C HIS A 268 -9.67 -8.83 3.95
N MET A 269 -9.33 -7.63 3.47
CA MET A 269 -8.59 -6.64 4.24
C MET A 269 -9.55 -5.67 4.88
N GLU A 270 -9.35 -5.39 6.16
CA GLU A 270 -10.12 -4.42 6.96
C GLU A 270 -9.26 -3.24 7.41
N LYS A 271 -7.94 -3.41 7.41
CA LYS A 271 -6.93 -2.42 7.70
C LYS A 271 -5.65 -2.72 6.92
N GLY A 272 -4.65 -1.90 7.07
CA GLY A 272 -3.35 -2.06 6.41
C GLY A 272 -3.36 -1.64 4.94
N CYS A 273 -2.20 -1.72 4.32
CA CYS A 273 -2.05 -1.54 2.88
C CYS A 273 -1.27 -2.70 2.28
N PRO A 274 -1.61 -3.14 1.06
CA PRO A 274 -0.91 -4.25 0.42
C PRO A 274 0.52 -3.81 0.07
N GLN A 275 1.53 -4.54 0.59
CA GLN A 275 2.94 -4.29 0.28
C GLN A 275 3.21 -4.55 -1.20
N GLY A 276 3.21 -3.51 -2.01
CA GLY A 276 3.31 -3.56 -3.48
C GLY A 276 2.31 -2.64 -4.17
N SER A 277 1.49 -1.95 -3.40
CA SER A 277 0.78 -0.73 -3.77
C SER A 277 1.77 0.43 -3.98
N ILE A 278 1.32 1.55 -4.47
CA ILE A 278 2.17 2.71 -4.83
C ILE A 278 2.32 3.66 -3.66
#